data_f7096e11ec0383de4e80ce1a591dcc54
#
_entry.id   f7096e11ec0383de4e80ce1a591dcc54
#
_cell.length_a   1.000
_cell.length_b   1.000
_cell.length_c   1.000
_cell.angle_alpha   90.00
_cell.angle_beta   90.00
_cell.angle_gamma   90.00
#
_symmetry.space_group_name_H-M   'P 1'
#
loop_
_entity.id
_entity.type
_entity.pdbx_description
1 polymer ?
#
loop_
_entity_poly.entity_id
_entity_poly.type
_entity_poly.pdbx_seq_one_letter_code
_entity_poly.pdbx_strand_id
1 'polypeptide(L)'
;MTGLTIDFHNIPGAMMRVLNAFTRRGLVIESVWCGPSGDHHRAHVLVDAQAITIEQTVRELESTVGVDGVAPLNESEEATLLRHAKQ
;
A
#
# COMPACT_ATOMS: atom_id res chain seq x y z
N MET A 1 -8.88 -10.85 -1.01
CA MET A 1 -8.26 -9.53 -0.80
C MET A 1 -6.75 -9.65 -0.72
N THR A 2 -6.05 -8.63 -1.19
CA THR A 2 -4.59 -8.64 -1.19
C THR A 2 -4.07 -7.45 -0.40
N GLY A 3 -3.08 -7.70 0.43
CA GLY A 3 -2.44 -6.65 1.21
C GLY A 3 -1.01 -6.41 0.78
N LEU A 4 -0.62 -5.14 0.75
CA LEU A 4 0.75 -4.72 0.43
C LEU A 4 1.29 -3.81 1.52
N THR A 5 2.59 -3.95 1.78
CA THR A 5 3.36 -3.03 2.62
C THR A 5 4.24 -2.20 1.70
N ILE A 6 4.16 -0.90 1.83
CA ILE A 6 4.97 0.03 1.05
C ILE A 6 5.83 0.85 2.01
N ASP A 7 7.14 0.75 1.86
CA ASP A 7 8.09 1.59 2.60
C ASP A 7 8.47 2.77 1.73
N PHE A 8 8.39 3.97 2.27
CA PHE A 8 8.66 5.19 1.50
C PHE A 8 9.22 6.30 2.39
N HIS A 9 9.93 7.23 1.76
CA HIS A 9 10.35 8.46 2.42
C HIS A 9 9.19 9.45 2.42
N ASN A 10 8.90 10.03 3.58
CA ASN A 10 7.77 10.95 3.74
C ASN A 10 8.14 12.36 3.26
N ILE A 11 8.41 12.47 1.96
CA ILE A 11 8.64 13.75 1.29
C ILE A 11 7.29 14.30 0.80
N PRO A 12 7.22 15.61 0.49
CA PRO A 12 5.95 16.20 0.01
C PRO A 12 5.38 15.44 -1.18
N GLY A 13 4.10 15.06 -1.07
CA GLY A 13 3.39 14.34 -2.11
C GLY A 13 3.62 12.85 -2.17
N ALA A 14 4.49 12.28 -1.34
CA ALA A 14 4.83 10.86 -1.39
C ALA A 14 3.61 9.97 -1.16
N MET A 15 2.83 10.24 -0.12
CA MET A 15 1.64 9.45 0.19
C MET A 15 0.62 9.50 -0.95
N MET A 16 0.43 10.66 -1.56
CA MET A 16 -0.48 10.79 -2.71
C MET A 16 -0.02 9.96 -3.90
N ARG A 17 1.27 9.92 -4.16
CA ARG A 17 1.83 9.09 -5.24
C ARG A 17 1.59 7.61 -4.97
N VAL A 18 1.76 7.18 -3.71
CA VAL A 18 1.50 5.80 -3.32
C VAL A 18 0.03 5.45 -3.55
N LEU A 19 -0.88 6.27 -3.06
CA LEU A 19 -2.32 6.02 -3.21
C LEU A 19 -2.76 6.09 -4.68
N ASN A 20 -2.19 7.00 -5.46
CA ASN A 20 -2.51 7.13 -6.88
C ASN A 20 -2.16 5.89 -7.69
N ALA A 21 -1.13 5.14 -7.30
CA ALA A 21 -0.80 3.89 -7.97
C ALA A 21 -1.95 2.89 -7.92
N PHE A 22 -2.71 2.90 -6.83
CA PHE A 22 -3.90 2.05 -6.68
C PHE A 22 -5.10 2.64 -7.42
N THR A 23 -5.38 3.92 -7.21
CA THR A 23 -6.60 4.55 -7.74
C THR A 23 -6.58 4.66 -9.26
N ARG A 24 -5.41 4.82 -9.85
CA ARG A 24 -5.26 4.93 -11.32
C ARG A 24 -5.74 3.68 -12.04
N ARG A 25 -5.72 2.53 -11.38
CA ARG A 25 -6.17 1.26 -11.94
C ARG A 25 -7.58 0.90 -11.54
N GLY A 26 -8.29 1.84 -10.90
CA GLY A 26 -9.65 1.62 -10.46
C GLY A 26 -9.79 0.65 -9.31
N LEU A 27 -8.72 0.44 -8.54
CA LEU A 27 -8.76 -0.45 -7.39
C LEU A 27 -9.50 0.19 -6.23
N VAL A 28 -10.33 -0.61 -5.57
CA VAL A 28 -11.00 -0.18 -4.35
C VAL A 28 -10.07 -0.46 -3.17
N ILE A 29 -9.69 0.59 -2.45
CA ILE A 29 -8.88 0.45 -1.24
C ILE A 29 -9.84 0.15 -0.09
N GLU A 30 -9.73 -1.05 0.46
CA GLU A 30 -10.59 -1.49 1.55
C GLU A 30 -10.12 -0.98 2.91
N SER A 31 -8.81 -0.89 3.10
CA SER A 31 -8.24 -0.41 4.34
C SER A 31 -6.84 0.11 4.10
N VAL A 32 -6.46 1.15 4.83
CA VAL A 32 -5.12 1.72 4.78
C VAL A 32 -4.68 2.09 6.20
N TRP A 33 -3.45 1.76 6.52
CA TRP A 33 -2.74 2.29 7.69
C TRP A 33 -1.45 2.92 7.20
N CYS A 34 -1.09 4.05 7.75
CA CYS A 34 0.18 4.69 7.42
C CYS A 34 0.76 5.35 8.66
N GLY A 35 2.05 5.21 8.84
CA GLY A 35 2.74 5.83 9.95
C GLY A 35 4.25 5.70 9.86
N PRO A 36 4.95 6.29 10.83
CA PRO A 36 6.41 6.21 10.87
C PRO A 36 6.90 4.79 11.13
N SER A 37 8.03 4.46 10.53
CA SER A 37 8.71 3.19 10.72
C SER A 37 10.22 3.44 10.65
N GLY A 38 10.87 3.59 11.81
CA GLY A 38 12.27 3.97 11.86
C GLY A 38 12.47 5.38 11.30
N ASP A 39 13.36 5.52 10.33
CA ASP A 39 13.69 6.80 9.68
C ASP A 39 12.86 7.07 8.42
N HIS A 40 11.87 6.23 8.14
CA HIS A 40 10.99 6.37 6.98
C HIS A 40 9.53 6.14 7.38
N HIS A 41 8.64 6.07 6.41
CA HIS A 41 7.23 5.78 6.63
C HIS A 41 6.85 4.45 6.01
N ARG A 42 5.80 3.85 6.53
CA ARG A 42 5.27 2.59 6.03
C ARG A 42 3.77 2.69 5.88
N ALA A 43 3.27 2.21 4.75
CA ALA A 43 1.83 2.10 4.51
C ALA A 43 1.46 0.64 4.34
N HIS A 44 0.38 0.23 5.01
CA HIS A 44 -0.24 -1.08 4.82
C HIS A 44 -1.55 -0.83 4.10
N VAL A 45 -1.70 -1.43 2.91
CA VAL A 45 -2.87 -1.20 2.06
C VAL A 45 -3.51 -2.53 1.73
N LEU A 46 -4.82 -2.62 1.95
CA LEU A 46 -5.61 -3.79 1.64
C LEU A 46 -6.55 -3.46 0.50
N VAL A 47 -6.49 -4.22 -0.58
CA VAL A 47 -7.29 -3.99 -1.79
C VAL A 47 -7.93 -5.27 -2.27
N ASP A 48 -9.05 -5.13 -3.01
CA ASP A 48 -9.69 -6.23 -3.70
C ASP A 48 -9.37 -6.09 -5.19
N ALA A 49 -8.52 -6.98 -5.71
CA ALA A 49 -8.06 -6.90 -7.08
C ALA A 49 -7.54 -8.25 -7.58
N GLN A 50 -7.50 -8.38 -8.90
CA GLN A 50 -6.94 -9.57 -9.54
C GLN A 50 -5.41 -9.53 -9.49
N ALA A 51 -4.78 -10.72 -9.53
CA ALA A 51 -3.34 -10.86 -9.40
C ALA A 51 -2.56 -10.01 -10.42
N ILE A 52 -3.01 -9.98 -11.69
CA ILE A 52 -2.31 -9.21 -12.73
C ILE A 52 -2.33 -7.72 -12.41
N THR A 53 -3.44 -7.20 -11.89
CA THR A 53 -3.55 -5.80 -11.51
C THR A 53 -2.66 -5.47 -10.33
N ILE A 54 -2.55 -6.39 -9.37
CA ILE A 54 -1.63 -6.26 -8.23
C ILE A 54 -0.18 -6.18 -8.72
N GLU A 55 0.22 -7.06 -9.64
CA GLU A 55 1.57 -7.03 -10.19
C GLU A 55 1.90 -5.71 -10.88
N GLN A 56 0.97 -5.18 -11.66
CA GLN A 56 1.13 -3.90 -12.34
C GLN A 56 1.25 -2.76 -11.34
N THR A 57 0.47 -2.80 -10.27
CA THR A 57 0.50 -1.80 -9.20
C THR A 57 1.83 -1.83 -8.47
N VAL A 58 2.35 -3.03 -8.16
CA VAL A 58 3.64 -3.19 -7.51
C VAL A 58 4.75 -2.60 -8.37
N ARG A 59 4.76 -2.88 -9.67
CA ARG A 59 5.75 -2.32 -10.59
C ARG A 59 5.73 -0.80 -10.60
N GLU A 60 4.53 -0.21 -10.62
CA GLU A 60 4.42 1.25 -10.58
C GLU A 60 4.94 1.81 -9.26
N LEU A 61 4.59 1.17 -8.14
CA LEU A 61 5.06 1.60 -6.82
C LEU A 61 6.58 1.54 -6.72
N GLU A 62 7.18 0.45 -7.22
CA GLU A 62 8.64 0.27 -7.17
C GLU A 62 9.39 1.34 -7.95
N SER A 63 8.76 1.92 -8.97
CA SER A 63 9.36 2.99 -9.78
C SER A 63 8.92 4.39 -9.34
N THR A 64 8.10 4.50 -8.30
CA THR A 64 7.62 5.78 -7.80
C THR A 64 8.68 6.48 -6.96
N VAL A 65 8.89 7.79 -7.21
CA VAL A 65 9.84 8.59 -6.46
C VAL A 65 9.47 8.60 -4.97
N GLY A 66 10.43 8.27 -4.14
CA GLY A 66 10.25 8.22 -2.69
C GLY A 66 9.91 6.84 -2.14
N VAL A 67 9.54 5.90 -2.99
CA VAL A 67 9.25 4.52 -2.56
C VAL A 67 10.55 3.74 -2.45
N ASP A 68 10.78 3.12 -1.29
CA ASP A 68 11.97 2.34 -1.00
C ASP A 68 11.77 0.85 -1.25
N GLY A 69 10.55 0.36 -1.05
CA GLY A 69 10.27 -1.05 -1.26
C GLY A 69 8.79 -1.38 -1.13
N VAL A 70 8.40 -2.50 -1.73
CA VAL A 70 7.03 -3.01 -1.68
C VAL A 70 7.10 -4.50 -1.39
N ALA A 71 6.27 -4.97 -0.47
CA ALA A 71 6.20 -6.38 -0.09
C ALA A 71 4.76 -6.78 0.23
N PRO A 72 4.42 -8.07 0.15
CA PRO A 72 3.11 -8.52 0.61
C PRO A 72 2.96 -8.32 2.12
N LEU A 73 1.74 -8.01 2.57
CA LEU A 73 1.43 -8.02 3.99
C LEU A 73 1.47 -9.45 4.52
N ASN A 74 1.90 -9.62 5.77
CA ASN A 74 1.76 -10.91 6.43
C ASN A 74 0.32 -11.09 6.96
N GLU A 75 -0.03 -12.32 7.33
CA GLU A 75 -1.39 -12.66 7.77
C GLU A 75 -1.83 -11.85 9.00
N SER A 76 -0.93 -11.62 9.93
CA SER A 76 -1.22 -10.86 11.14
C SER A 76 -1.57 -9.41 10.82
N GLU A 77 -0.84 -8.78 9.92
CA GLU A 77 -1.09 -7.41 9.48
C GLU A 77 -2.41 -7.29 8.72
N GLU A 78 -2.70 -8.26 7.85
CA GLU A 78 -3.97 -8.29 7.13
C GLU A 78 -5.16 -8.42 8.08
N ALA A 79 -5.05 -9.29 9.08
CA ALA A 79 -6.10 -9.49 10.08
C ALA A 79 -6.38 -8.19 10.85
N THR A 80 -5.34 -7.43 11.19
CA THR A 80 -5.49 -6.15 11.88
C THR A 80 -6.24 -5.14 11.01
N LEU A 81 -5.86 -5.03 9.73
CA LEU A 81 -6.52 -4.12 8.80
C LEU A 81 -7.98 -4.50 8.57
N LEU A 82 -8.27 -5.79 8.44
CA LEU A 82 -9.64 -6.28 8.25
C LEU A 82 -10.52 -5.94 9.44
N ARG A 83 -9.99 -6.04 10.66
CA ARG A 83 -10.74 -5.66 11.86
C ARG A 83 -11.11 -4.18 11.85
N HIS A 84 -10.18 -3.32 11.45
CA HIS A 84 -10.44 -1.88 11.36
C HIS A 84 -11.45 -1.55 10.27
N ALA A 85 -11.41 -2.26 9.15
CA ALA A 85 -12.32 -2.04 8.03
C ALA A 85 -13.77 -2.38 8.37
N LYS A 86 -14.00 -3.23 9.37
CA LYS A 86 -15.34 -3.67 9.79
C LYS A 86 -15.98 -2.77 10.86
N GLN A 87 -15.26 -1.79 11.34
CA GLN A 87 -15.74 -0.89 12.40
C GLN A 87 -16.43 0.36 11.85
#